data_6d27ba293469565eb81750e57324ab44
#
_entry.id   6d27ba293469565eb81750e57324ab44
#
_cell.length_a   1.000
_cell.length_b   1.000
_cell.length_c   1.000
_cell.angle_alpha   90.00
_cell.angle_beta   90.00
_cell.angle_gamma   90.00
#
_symmetry.space_group_name_H-M   'P 1'
#
loop_
_entity.id
_entity.type
_entity.pdbx_description
1 polymer ?
#
loop_
_entity_poly.entity_id
_entity_poly.type
_entity_poly.pdbx_seq_one_letter_code
_entity_poly.pdbx_strand_id
1 'polypeptide(L)'
;MNLTDIPARIFKAFSINGLRNTIPVESSTTTDNTGAATFDKGFPAITMKALSAGGIPPSGKDVNGTLFAVTQQQQWQNAGGAFPFDSTFSTSIGGYPAGAVIPSSDFYGFWQNTLDANSTNPENLTGTLTGWVPRSFYGSSSATVTTANITLSTLQAARDEIVLSGALTGNRYVYIPAWQKEWRIVNNCTGNFWVLVSTQGGSLSVQSTPGSVINVRCDGTNVYQVQTSLFNETGYQKLDSGLIIQWGVISVTPGTTITVNYPIAFQIGAFIALASKGALITNKDYSCGIDAGKSSALVINGENVSGSTTSQGVRWFVIGY
;
A
#
# COMPACT_ATOMS: atom_id res chain seq x y z
N MET A 1 -34.61 -5.46 9.87
CA MET A 1 -34.42 -3.99 9.95
C MET A 1 -34.35 -3.44 8.54
N ASN A 2 -35.19 -2.53 8.17
CA ASN A 2 -35.18 -1.86 6.86
C ASN A 2 -34.47 -0.52 6.96
N LEU A 3 -34.09 0.08 5.83
CA LEU A 3 -33.48 1.41 5.81
C LEU A 3 -34.39 2.49 6.44
N THR A 4 -35.70 2.28 6.34
CA THR A 4 -36.72 3.14 6.97
C THR A 4 -36.75 3.05 8.50
N ASP A 5 -36.12 2.02 9.08
CA ASP A 5 -36.12 1.77 10.53
C ASP A 5 -34.91 2.45 11.21
N ILE A 6 -34.16 3.32 10.50
CA ILE A 6 -33.03 4.06 11.04
C ILE A 6 -33.50 4.92 12.22
N PRO A 7 -32.99 4.70 13.45
CA PRO A 7 -33.35 5.50 14.60
C PRO A 7 -32.83 6.94 14.45
N ALA A 8 -33.53 7.88 15.09
CA ALA A 8 -33.05 9.26 15.17
C ALA A 8 -31.70 9.33 15.91
N ARG A 9 -30.81 10.21 15.44
CA ARG A 9 -29.53 10.46 16.11
C ARG A 9 -29.74 11.14 17.48
N ILE A 10 -28.86 10.87 18.42
CA ILE A 10 -28.81 11.57 19.71
C ILE A 10 -28.23 12.95 19.49
N PHE A 11 -29.05 14.00 19.52
CA PHE A 11 -28.61 15.39 19.29
C PHE A 11 -27.90 16.01 20.51
N LYS A 12 -28.25 15.55 21.72
CA LYS A 12 -27.64 16.03 22.97
C LYS A 12 -27.37 14.84 23.88
N ALA A 13 -26.18 14.79 24.46
CA ALA A 13 -25.89 13.81 25.49
C ALA A 13 -26.83 14.00 26.70
N PHE A 14 -27.22 12.91 27.34
CA PHE A 14 -28.13 12.95 28.48
C PHE A 14 -27.57 13.81 29.59
N SER A 15 -28.39 14.66 30.20
CA SER A 15 -27.97 15.56 31.30
C SER A 15 -26.80 16.49 30.97
N ILE A 16 -26.65 16.92 29.68
CA ILE A 16 -25.55 17.83 29.28
C ILE A 16 -25.54 19.14 30.08
N ASN A 17 -26.71 19.65 30.40
CA ASN A 17 -26.92 20.87 31.22
C ASN A 17 -27.49 20.55 32.63
N GLY A 18 -27.61 19.25 32.97
CA GLY A 18 -28.15 18.82 34.26
C GLY A 18 -27.07 18.59 35.30
N LEU A 19 -27.51 18.43 36.55
CA LEU A 19 -26.60 18.04 37.62
C LEU A 19 -26.17 16.59 37.46
N ARG A 20 -24.88 16.36 37.39
CA ARG A 20 -24.27 15.03 37.26
C ARG A 20 -22.94 14.96 37.98
N ASN A 21 -22.56 13.77 38.39
CA ASN A 21 -21.20 13.46 38.87
C ASN A 21 -20.35 12.91 37.73
N THR A 22 -19.02 13.09 37.81
CA THR A 22 -18.07 12.33 37.02
C THR A 22 -17.96 10.94 37.62
N ILE A 23 -18.16 9.90 36.83
CA ILE A 23 -18.09 8.51 37.29
C ILE A 23 -16.64 8.05 37.23
N PRO A 24 -16.02 7.67 38.37
CA PRO A 24 -14.66 7.13 38.39
C PRO A 24 -14.60 5.78 37.67
N VAL A 25 -13.43 5.46 37.08
CA VAL A 25 -13.21 4.15 36.47
C VAL A 25 -13.12 3.08 37.55
N GLU A 26 -12.30 3.32 38.57
CA GLU A 26 -12.01 2.39 39.65
C GLU A 26 -12.75 2.75 40.94
N SER A 27 -13.17 1.76 41.67
CA SER A 27 -13.78 1.89 42.99
C SER A 27 -12.69 2.13 44.06
N SER A 28 -13.14 2.68 45.17
CA SER A 28 -12.34 2.91 46.37
C SER A 28 -13.19 2.70 47.62
N THR A 29 -12.55 2.60 48.78
CA THR A 29 -13.29 2.54 50.07
C THR A 29 -14.22 3.76 50.22
N THR A 30 -13.83 4.91 49.73
CA THR A 30 -14.66 6.13 49.75
C THR A 30 -15.92 5.95 48.88
N THR A 31 -15.75 5.53 47.62
CA THR A 31 -16.90 5.32 46.71
C THR A 31 -17.85 4.23 47.26
N ASP A 32 -17.30 3.13 47.76
CA ASP A 32 -18.08 2.03 48.32
C ASP A 32 -18.92 2.46 49.55
N ASN A 33 -18.34 3.29 50.44
CA ASN A 33 -19.02 3.76 51.66
C ASN A 33 -19.99 4.90 51.41
N THR A 34 -19.77 5.72 50.39
CA THR A 34 -20.67 6.85 50.06
C THR A 34 -21.78 6.48 49.10
N GLY A 35 -21.78 5.28 48.55
CA GLY A 35 -22.74 4.82 47.57
C GLY A 35 -22.51 5.40 46.18
N ALA A 36 -21.33 5.99 45.90
CA ALA A 36 -20.98 6.56 44.59
C ALA A 36 -20.78 5.46 43.56
N ALA A 37 -21.34 5.63 42.37
CA ALA A 37 -21.17 4.71 41.24
C ALA A 37 -19.77 4.79 40.64
N THR A 38 -19.24 3.65 40.17
CA THR A 38 -17.98 3.53 39.43
C THR A 38 -18.16 2.61 38.22
N PHE A 39 -17.26 2.68 37.23
CA PHE A 39 -17.39 1.79 36.06
C PHE A 39 -17.05 0.34 36.37
N ASP A 40 -16.15 0.06 37.31
CA ASP A 40 -15.75 -1.30 37.69
C ASP A 40 -16.81 -2.05 38.53
N LYS A 41 -17.52 -1.36 39.43
CA LYS A 41 -18.52 -1.97 40.34
C LYS A 41 -19.97 -1.56 40.07
N GLY A 42 -20.19 -0.51 39.26
CA GLY A 42 -21.52 0.10 39.18
C GLY A 42 -21.89 0.77 40.49
N PHE A 43 -23.14 0.60 40.95
CA PHE A 43 -23.58 1.05 42.27
C PHE A 43 -23.13 0.05 43.35
N PRO A 44 -22.41 0.47 44.38
CA PRO A 44 -21.85 -0.43 45.39
C PRO A 44 -22.93 -1.05 46.28
N ALA A 45 -22.58 -2.14 46.99
CA ALA A 45 -23.51 -2.97 47.75
C ALA A 45 -24.34 -2.19 48.78
N ILE A 46 -23.83 -1.07 49.30
CA ILE A 46 -24.58 -0.23 50.25
C ILE A 46 -25.85 0.35 49.64
N THR A 47 -25.86 0.58 48.30
CA THR A 47 -27.05 1.10 47.60
C THR A 47 -28.13 0.04 47.37
N MET A 48 -27.80 -1.25 47.57
CA MET A 48 -28.70 -2.38 47.42
C MET A 48 -29.33 -2.82 48.75
N LYS A 49 -28.97 -2.15 49.85
CA LYS A 49 -29.53 -2.40 51.17
C LYS A 49 -30.79 -1.57 51.39
N ALA A 50 -31.71 -2.10 52.20
CA ALA A 50 -32.85 -1.33 52.65
C ALA A 50 -32.39 -0.12 53.51
N LEU A 51 -33.10 1.00 53.45
CA LEU A 51 -32.81 2.19 54.27
C LEU A 51 -32.82 1.87 55.75
N SER A 52 -33.76 1.04 56.20
CA SER A 52 -33.87 0.56 57.59
C SER A 52 -32.67 -0.27 58.05
N ALA A 53 -31.91 -0.81 57.13
CA ALA A 53 -30.67 -1.56 57.37
C ALA A 53 -29.39 -0.77 57.10
N GLY A 54 -29.49 0.57 57.06
CA GLY A 54 -28.36 1.46 56.83
C GLY A 54 -27.94 1.58 55.36
N GLY A 55 -28.82 1.26 54.40
CA GLY A 55 -28.59 1.46 52.98
C GLY A 55 -28.63 2.94 52.59
N ILE A 56 -27.94 3.29 51.51
CA ILE A 56 -27.93 4.63 50.91
C ILE A 56 -28.57 4.52 49.52
N PRO A 57 -29.60 5.30 49.16
CA PRO A 57 -30.18 5.24 47.82
C PRO A 57 -29.16 5.65 46.73
N PRO A 58 -29.22 5.05 45.51
CA PRO A 58 -28.43 5.49 44.39
C PRO A 58 -28.62 6.99 44.11
N SER A 59 -27.52 7.71 43.88
CA SER A 59 -27.57 9.14 43.59
C SER A 59 -28.09 9.39 42.18
N GLY A 60 -29.12 10.24 42.02
CA GLY A 60 -29.59 10.68 40.71
C GLY A 60 -28.49 11.39 39.88
N LYS A 61 -27.49 12.02 40.54
CA LYS A 61 -26.34 12.62 39.86
C LYS A 61 -25.42 11.56 39.26
N ASP A 62 -25.28 10.39 39.89
CA ASP A 62 -24.50 9.27 39.37
C ASP A 62 -25.21 8.61 38.18
N VAL A 63 -26.55 8.44 38.26
CA VAL A 63 -27.35 7.98 37.11
C VAL A 63 -27.18 8.96 35.93
N ASN A 64 -27.28 10.25 36.16
CA ASN A 64 -27.05 11.28 35.15
C ASN A 64 -25.63 11.21 34.57
N GLY A 65 -24.61 11.01 35.41
CA GLY A 65 -23.21 10.90 34.98
C GLY A 65 -22.95 9.67 34.10
N THR A 66 -23.49 8.51 34.52
CA THR A 66 -23.37 7.27 33.74
C THR A 66 -24.06 7.38 32.37
N LEU A 67 -25.29 7.85 32.33
CA LEU A 67 -26.05 8.05 31.10
C LEU A 67 -25.39 9.12 30.21
N PHE A 68 -24.82 10.17 30.79
CA PHE A 68 -24.05 11.16 30.04
C PHE A 68 -22.85 10.51 29.35
N ALA A 69 -22.04 9.74 30.06
CA ALA A 69 -20.86 9.09 29.50
C ALA A 69 -21.21 8.17 28.32
N VAL A 70 -22.26 7.33 28.48
CA VAL A 70 -22.73 6.43 27.44
C VAL A 70 -23.28 7.20 26.23
N THR A 71 -24.16 8.17 26.45
CA THR A 71 -24.81 8.92 25.35
C THR A 71 -23.86 9.85 24.63
N GLN A 72 -22.81 10.35 25.29
CA GLN A 72 -21.77 11.14 24.66
C GLN A 72 -20.94 10.29 23.67
N GLN A 73 -20.56 9.07 24.07
CA GLN A 73 -19.88 8.14 23.17
C GLN A 73 -20.79 7.73 22.00
N GLN A 74 -22.06 7.45 22.28
CA GLN A 74 -23.03 7.13 21.25
C GLN A 74 -23.23 8.30 20.26
N GLN A 75 -23.22 9.54 20.75
CA GLN A 75 -23.28 10.74 19.90
C GLN A 75 -22.04 10.84 19.00
N TRP A 76 -20.84 10.59 19.54
CA TRP A 76 -19.60 10.53 18.76
C TRP A 76 -19.66 9.45 17.67
N GLN A 77 -20.11 8.24 18.00
CA GLN A 77 -20.30 7.15 17.03
C GLN A 77 -21.36 7.49 15.97
N ASN A 78 -22.47 8.12 16.36
CA ASN A 78 -23.52 8.56 15.43
C ASN A 78 -23.02 9.64 14.45
N ALA A 79 -21.99 10.38 14.82
CA ALA A 79 -21.29 11.33 13.94
C ALA A 79 -20.28 10.65 13.00
N GLY A 80 -20.08 9.32 13.14
CA GLY A 80 -19.06 8.57 12.41
C GLY A 80 -17.68 8.61 13.06
N GLY A 81 -17.58 9.10 14.30
CA GLY A 81 -16.32 9.16 15.05
C GLY A 81 -15.83 7.77 15.45
N ALA A 82 -14.53 7.58 15.35
CA ALA A 82 -13.81 6.41 15.82
C ALA A 82 -12.57 6.85 16.60
N PHE A 83 -11.89 5.92 17.24
CA PHE A 83 -10.72 6.21 18.09
C PHE A 83 -9.48 5.56 17.47
N PRO A 84 -8.35 6.29 17.31
CA PRO A 84 -7.07 5.72 16.95
C PRO A 84 -6.58 4.69 17.99
N PHE A 85 -5.49 4.02 17.69
CA PHE A 85 -4.87 3.11 18.64
C PHE A 85 -4.50 3.84 19.94
N ASP A 86 -4.90 3.25 21.07
CA ASP A 86 -4.55 3.67 22.42
C ASP A 86 -3.98 2.50 23.21
N SER A 87 -2.73 2.63 23.66
CA SER A 87 -2.02 1.56 24.38
C SER A 87 -2.63 1.28 25.77
N THR A 88 -3.13 2.33 26.45
CA THR A 88 -3.75 2.19 27.78
C THR A 88 -5.09 1.46 27.65
N PHE A 89 -5.90 1.88 26.69
CA PHE A 89 -7.15 1.19 26.39
C PHE A 89 -6.91 -0.25 25.95
N SER A 90 -5.93 -0.48 25.06
CA SER A 90 -5.52 -1.83 24.61
C SER A 90 -5.19 -2.74 25.78
N THR A 91 -4.40 -2.23 26.75
CA THR A 91 -4.05 -2.98 27.96
C THR A 91 -5.28 -3.30 28.81
N SER A 92 -6.18 -2.35 28.98
CA SER A 92 -7.38 -2.52 29.81
C SER A 92 -8.36 -3.55 29.28
N ILE A 93 -8.43 -3.72 27.94
CA ILE A 93 -9.32 -4.70 27.29
C ILE A 93 -8.65 -6.03 26.95
N GLY A 94 -7.35 -6.19 27.25
CA GLY A 94 -6.57 -7.37 26.88
C GLY A 94 -6.21 -7.46 25.40
N GLY A 95 -6.10 -6.33 24.71
CA GLY A 95 -5.78 -6.21 23.28
C GLY A 95 -6.99 -6.09 22.38
N TYR A 96 -6.79 -5.56 21.18
CA TYR A 96 -7.84 -5.42 20.16
C TYR A 96 -8.16 -6.78 19.53
N PRO A 97 -9.44 -7.10 19.29
CA PRO A 97 -9.84 -8.36 18.66
C PRO A 97 -9.51 -8.38 17.16
N ALA A 98 -9.39 -9.56 16.57
CA ALA A 98 -9.32 -9.73 15.12
C ALA A 98 -10.57 -9.12 14.46
N GLY A 99 -10.36 -8.44 13.32
CA GLY A 99 -11.42 -7.72 12.61
C GLY A 99 -11.67 -6.30 13.11
N ALA A 100 -11.06 -5.86 14.22
CA ALA A 100 -11.17 -4.46 14.67
C ALA A 100 -10.67 -3.50 13.60
N VAL A 101 -11.39 -2.38 13.42
CA VAL A 101 -11.04 -1.31 12.48
C VAL A 101 -10.93 0.00 13.25
N ILE A 102 -9.74 0.62 13.18
CA ILE A 102 -9.46 1.89 13.85
C ILE A 102 -8.86 2.89 12.85
N PRO A 103 -9.09 4.19 13.02
CA PRO A 103 -8.45 5.21 12.18
C PRO A 103 -6.94 5.26 12.45
N SER A 104 -6.19 5.70 11.45
CA SER A 104 -4.79 6.09 11.62
C SER A 104 -4.68 7.34 12.51
N SER A 105 -3.48 7.58 13.08
CA SER A 105 -3.24 8.74 13.95
C SER A 105 -3.42 10.09 13.23
N ASP A 106 -3.26 10.13 11.92
CA ASP A 106 -3.47 11.29 11.06
C ASP A 106 -4.87 11.40 10.46
N PHE A 107 -5.76 10.43 10.74
CA PHE A 107 -7.14 10.34 10.25
C PHE A 107 -7.30 10.27 8.71
N TYR A 108 -6.23 9.95 7.97
CA TYR A 108 -6.30 9.77 6.52
C TYR A 108 -6.53 8.34 6.08
N GLY A 109 -6.72 7.41 7.02
CA GLY A 109 -6.98 6.01 6.70
C GLY A 109 -7.41 5.18 7.89
N PHE A 110 -7.58 3.89 7.64
CA PHE A 110 -8.00 2.92 8.64
C PHE A 110 -7.07 1.71 8.65
N TRP A 111 -6.80 1.22 9.85
CA TRP A 111 -6.12 -0.03 10.10
C TRP A 111 -7.14 -1.13 10.38
N GLN A 112 -6.92 -2.32 9.85
CA GLN A 112 -7.68 -3.53 10.20
C GLN A 112 -6.76 -4.49 10.94
N ASN A 113 -7.20 -4.93 12.12
CA ASN A 113 -6.49 -5.94 12.89
C ASN A 113 -6.77 -7.34 12.36
N THR A 114 -5.74 -8.19 12.31
CA THR A 114 -5.83 -9.58 11.84
C THR A 114 -5.57 -10.61 12.94
N LEU A 115 -5.25 -10.16 14.15
CA LEU A 115 -4.89 -11.01 15.30
C LEU A 115 -5.84 -10.79 16.48
N ASP A 116 -6.12 -11.81 17.24
CA ASP A 116 -6.82 -11.67 18.52
C ASP A 116 -5.85 -11.14 19.60
N ALA A 117 -6.41 -10.42 20.57
CA ALA A 117 -5.69 -9.83 21.70
C ALA A 117 -4.44 -9.01 21.28
N ASN A 118 -4.53 -8.32 20.16
CA ASN A 118 -3.40 -7.56 19.61
C ASN A 118 -3.22 -6.24 20.37
N SER A 119 -2.15 -6.13 21.14
CA SER A 119 -1.76 -4.92 21.86
C SER A 119 -0.69 -4.09 21.16
N THR A 120 -0.27 -4.47 19.95
CA THR A 120 0.78 -3.78 19.20
C THR A 120 0.22 -2.58 18.45
N ASN A 121 0.90 -1.44 18.53
CA ASN A 121 0.55 -0.25 17.76
C ASN A 121 0.71 -0.53 16.25
N PRO A 122 -0.31 -0.25 15.40
CA PRO A 122 -0.18 -0.38 13.95
C PRO A 122 0.94 0.48 13.36
N GLU A 123 1.25 1.59 13.99
CA GLU A 123 2.17 2.60 13.47
C GLU A 123 3.55 2.51 14.12
N ASN A 124 4.55 2.12 13.32
CA ASN A 124 5.95 2.08 13.73
C ASN A 124 6.87 2.62 12.63
N LEU A 125 8.08 3.01 13.01
CA LEU A 125 9.05 3.60 12.10
C LEU A 125 9.92 2.54 11.37
N THR A 126 9.81 1.28 11.74
CA THR A 126 10.68 0.19 11.26
C THR A 126 10.05 -0.63 10.13
N GLY A 127 8.79 -0.34 9.77
CA GLY A 127 8.05 -1.14 8.79
C GLY A 127 7.74 -2.57 9.24
N THR A 128 7.91 -2.87 10.53
CA THR A 128 7.67 -4.21 11.09
C THR A 128 6.17 -4.53 11.06
N LEU A 129 5.84 -5.75 10.68
CA LEU A 129 4.45 -6.22 10.70
C LEU A 129 3.93 -6.32 12.14
N THR A 130 2.75 -5.77 12.37
CA THR A 130 2.15 -5.63 13.70
C THR A 130 0.85 -6.44 13.88
N GLY A 131 0.49 -7.23 12.86
CA GLY A 131 -0.83 -7.86 12.80
C GLY A 131 -1.93 -6.89 12.34
N TRP A 132 -1.60 -5.64 12.12
CA TRP A 132 -2.48 -4.65 11.49
C TRP A 132 -2.12 -4.50 10.02
N VAL A 133 -3.14 -4.39 9.17
CA VAL A 133 -2.99 -4.14 7.74
C VAL A 133 -3.71 -2.86 7.34
N PRO A 134 -3.21 -2.11 6.34
CA PRO A 134 -3.91 -0.94 5.83
C PRO A 134 -5.20 -1.37 5.12
N ARG A 135 -6.34 -0.81 5.53
CA ARG A 135 -7.64 -1.10 4.91
C ARG A 135 -8.00 -0.10 3.82
N SER A 136 -7.90 1.18 4.12
CA SER A 136 -8.09 2.27 3.14
C SER A 136 -7.32 3.49 3.63
N PHE A 137 -6.55 4.10 2.75
CA PHE A 137 -5.77 5.29 3.06
C PHE A 137 -5.90 6.30 1.92
N TYR A 138 -6.05 7.56 2.26
CA TYR A 138 -6.16 8.65 1.31
C TYR A 138 -4.81 9.36 1.13
N GLY A 139 -4.54 9.80 -0.11
CA GLY A 139 -3.39 10.62 -0.45
C GLY A 139 -2.09 9.83 -0.67
N SER A 140 -1.00 10.54 -0.77
CA SER A 140 0.36 10.02 -0.94
C SER A 140 1.20 10.22 0.32
N SER A 141 2.28 9.46 0.43
CA SER A 141 3.34 9.71 1.40
C SER A 141 4.63 10.12 0.69
N SER A 142 5.53 10.78 1.42
CA SER A 142 6.84 11.19 0.91
C SER A 142 7.96 10.60 1.76
N ALA A 143 9.09 10.29 1.11
CA ALA A 143 10.31 9.87 1.78
C ALA A 143 11.53 10.42 1.07
N THR A 144 12.55 10.82 1.85
CA THR A 144 13.82 11.34 1.31
C THR A 144 14.85 10.23 1.29
N VAL A 145 15.46 9.98 0.11
CA VAL A 145 16.49 8.97 -0.12
C VAL A 145 17.76 9.68 -0.61
N THR A 146 18.86 9.55 0.11
CA THR A 146 20.11 10.24 -0.23
C THR A 146 21.34 9.31 -0.18
N THR A 147 21.98 9.23 0.98
CA THR A 147 23.23 8.50 1.19
C THR A 147 23.08 7.11 1.79
N ALA A 148 21.92 6.79 2.34
CA ALA A 148 21.63 5.52 3.03
C ALA A 148 20.37 4.85 2.49
N ASN A 149 20.27 3.55 2.71
CA ASN A 149 19.00 2.83 2.55
C ASN A 149 18.00 3.32 3.59
N ILE A 150 16.73 3.34 3.23
CA ILE A 150 15.66 3.73 4.15
C ILE A 150 14.63 2.62 4.30
N THR A 151 13.96 2.61 5.43
CA THR A 151 12.76 1.79 5.65
C THR A 151 11.59 2.73 5.85
N LEU A 152 10.52 2.51 5.10
CA LEU A 152 9.29 3.27 5.29
C LEU A 152 8.61 2.86 6.59
N SER A 153 8.11 3.84 7.34
CA SER A 153 7.21 3.56 8.44
C SER A 153 5.94 2.86 7.94
N THR A 154 5.25 2.14 8.80
CA THR A 154 3.98 1.52 8.44
C THR A 154 2.96 2.56 7.97
N LEU A 155 2.91 3.74 8.61
CA LEU A 155 2.01 4.82 8.21
C LEU A 155 2.35 5.39 6.81
N GLN A 156 3.65 5.55 6.47
CA GLN A 156 4.06 5.96 5.12
C GLN A 156 3.66 4.91 4.08
N ALA A 157 3.97 3.64 4.36
CA ALA A 157 3.70 2.53 3.44
C ALA A 157 2.21 2.17 3.34
N ALA A 158 1.37 2.63 4.27
CA ALA A 158 -0.07 2.42 4.20
C ALA A 158 -0.72 3.15 3.00
N ARG A 159 -0.14 4.26 2.54
CA ARG A 159 -0.59 4.98 1.34
C ARG A 159 -0.37 4.14 0.08
N ASP A 160 -1.20 4.37 -0.93
CA ASP A 160 -1.07 3.69 -2.22
C ASP A 160 -0.02 4.34 -3.12
N GLU A 161 0.26 5.63 -2.92
CA GLU A 161 1.32 6.35 -3.62
C GLU A 161 2.43 6.80 -2.68
N ILE A 162 3.67 6.53 -3.07
CA ILE A 162 4.87 6.92 -2.34
C ILE A 162 5.74 7.75 -3.25
N VAL A 163 6.01 9.00 -2.84
CA VAL A 163 6.86 9.95 -3.57
C VAL A 163 8.24 9.94 -2.93
N LEU A 164 9.25 9.52 -3.69
CA LEU A 164 10.65 9.51 -3.27
C LEU A 164 11.34 10.76 -3.79
N SER A 165 12.19 11.36 -2.98
CA SER A 165 12.96 12.55 -3.34
C SER A 165 14.36 12.51 -2.71
N GLY A 166 15.28 13.33 -3.21
CA GLY A 166 16.64 13.45 -2.69
C GLY A 166 17.70 13.25 -3.76
N ALA A 167 18.95 13.61 -3.44
CA ALA A 167 20.11 13.43 -4.32
C ALA A 167 20.80 12.11 -3.99
N LEU A 168 20.70 11.14 -4.89
CA LEU A 168 21.31 9.82 -4.71
C LEU A 168 22.82 9.90 -4.93
N THR A 169 23.59 9.32 -4.01
CA THR A 169 25.06 9.17 -4.11
C THR A 169 25.49 7.74 -4.44
N GLY A 170 24.55 6.83 -4.62
CA GLY A 170 24.70 5.43 -4.96
C GLY A 170 23.33 4.78 -5.06
N ASN A 171 23.27 3.54 -5.53
CA ASN A 171 22.02 2.79 -5.52
C ASN A 171 21.56 2.59 -4.07
N ARG A 172 20.26 2.81 -3.81
CA ARG A 172 19.69 2.77 -2.45
C ARG A 172 18.46 1.89 -2.41
N TYR A 173 18.37 1.09 -1.35
CA TYR A 173 17.16 0.35 -1.06
C TYR A 173 16.16 1.22 -0.32
N VAL A 174 14.89 1.09 -0.74
CA VAL A 174 13.71 1.56 -0.02
C VAL A 174 12.94 0.31 0.40
N TYR A 175 12.96 0.03 1.69
CA TYR A 175 12.27 -1.12 2.26
C TYR A 175 10.85 -0.76 2.61
N ILE A 176 9.91 -1.57 2.10
CA ILE A 176 8.47 -1.51 2.40
C ILE A 176 8.09 -2.67 3.33
N PRO A 177 7.00 -2.55 4.11
CA PRO A 177 6.47 -3.68 4.86
C PRO A 177 6.04 -4.82 3.94
N ALA A 178 6.20 -6.06 4.41
CA ALA A 178 5.86 -7.26 3.65
C ALA A 178 4.33 -7.52 3.64
N TRP A 179 3.54 -6.52 3.29
CA TRP A 179 2.10 -6.65 3.08
C TRP A 179 1.78 -7.13 1.67
N GLN A 180 0.77 -7.95 1.52
CA GLN A 180 0.21 -8.31 0.21
C GLN A 180 -0.59 -7.12 -0.36
N LYS A 181 0.14 -6.15 -0.94
CA LYS A 181 -0.39 -4.86 -1.37
C LYS A 181 0.34 -4.38 -2.64
N GLU A 182 -0.28 -3.47 -3.34
CA GLU A 182 0.31 -2.74 -4.47
C GLU A 182 0.60 -1.29 -4.08
N TRP A 183 1.64 -0.73 -4.67
CA TRP A 183 2.04 0.67 -4.51
C TRP A 183 2.43 1.28 -5.85
N ARG A 184 2.11 2.54 -5.98
CA ARG A 184 2.67 3.41 -7.02
C ARG A 184 3.86 4.16 -6.42
N ILE A 185 5.04 3.97 -6.99
CA ILE A 185 6.27 4.64 -6.57
C ILE A 185 6.60 5.73 -7.58
N VAL A 186 6.63 6.97 -7.13
CA VAL A 186 7.04 8.14 -7.91
C VAL A 186 8.47 8.50 -7.49
N ASN A 187 9.44 8.27 -8.36
CA ASN A 187 10.84 8.51 -8.06
C ASN A 187 11.30 9.86 -8.58
N ASN A 188 11.19 10.90 -7.75
CA ASN A 188 11.69 12.25 -8.01
C ASN A 188 13.11 12.48 -7.47
N CYS A 189 13.86 11.40 -7.18
CA CYS A 189 15.27 11.51 -6.83
C CYS A 189 16.10 12.07 -8.00
N THR A 190 17.27 12.59 -7.69
CA THR A 190 18.25 13.08 -8.67
C THR A 190 19.54 12.28 -8.59
N GLY A 191 20.39 12.37 -9.62
CA GLY A 191 21.64 11.60 -9.74
C GLY A 191 21.52 10.42 -10.71
N ASN A 192 22.65 9.77 -11.00
CA ASN A 192 22.73 8.65 -11.96
C ASN A 192 22.68 7.28 -11.26
N PHE A 193 21.86 7.16 -10.24
CA PHE A 193 21.71 5.96 -9.41
C PHE A 193 20.26 5.53 -9.34
N TRP A 194 20.01 4.33 -8.88
CA TRP A 194 18.67 3.73 -8.81
C TRP A 194 18.17 3.62 -7.37
N VAL A 195 16.86 3.69 -7.24
CA VAL A 195 16.16 3.21 -6.06
C VAL A 195 15.76 1.74 -6.30
N LEU A 196 16.00 0.89 -5.33
CA LEU A 196 15.65 -0.53 -5.30
C LEU A 196 14.55 -0.74 -4.27
N VAL A 197 13.31 -0.95 -4.73
CA VAL A 197 12.17 -1.19 -3.84
C VAL A 197 12.14 -2.68 -3.45
N SER A 198 12.20 -2.98 -2.17
CA SER A 198 12.24 -4.35 -1.63
C SER A 198 11.57 -4.44 -0.27
N THR A 199 11.39 -5.64 0.26
CA THR A 199 11.15 -5.88 1.69
C THR A 199 12.47 -6.18 2.40
N GLN A 200 12.56 -6.02 3.72
CA GLN A 200 13.78 -6.29 4.47
C GLN A 200 14.22 -7.77 4.42
N GLY A 201 13.29 -8.70 4.25
CA GLY A 201 13.56 -10.14 4.15
C GLY A 201 13.44 -10.71 2.73
N GLY A 202 13.13 -9.87 1.75
CA GLY A 202 12.94 -10.30 0.36
C GLY A 202 14.24 -10.52 -0.38
N SER A 203 14.26 -11.50 -1.28
CA SER A 203 15.37 -11.76 -2.18
C SER A 203 15.28 -11.00 -3.51
N LEU A 204 14.12 -10.42 -3.82
CA LEU A 204 13.85 -9.66 -5.04
C LEU A 204 13.66 -8.18 -4.73
N SER A 205 14.06 -7.35 -5.69
CA SER A 205 13.82 -5.91 -5.66
C SER A 205 13.41 -5.40 -7.04
N VAL A 206 12.63 -4.33 -7.06
CA VAL A 206 12.23 -3.64 -8.30
C VAL A 206 13.02 -2.34 -8.40
N GLN A 207 13.69 -2.18 -9.54
CA GLN A 207 14.49 -1.00 -9.85
C GLN A 207 13.59 0.15 -10.31
N SER A 208 13.84 1.35 -9.78
CA SER A 208 13.22 2.60 -10.19
C SER A 208 14.31 3.63 -10.52
N THR A 209 14.33 4.11 -11.75
CA THR A 209 15.25 5.18 -12.18
C THR A 209 14.72 6.55 -11.76
N PRO A 210 15.59 7.55 -11.53
CA PRO A 210 15.14 8.93 -11.30
C PRO A 210 14.21 9.42 -12.41
N GLY A 211 13.14 10.11 -12.06
CA GLY A 211 12.10 10.59 -12.96
C GLY A 211 11.09 9.55 -13.42
N SER A 212 11.21 8.29 -12.98
CA SER A 212 10.25 7.23 -13.34
C SER A 212 9.09 7.10 -12.34
N VAL A 213 7.99 6.56 -12.85
CA VAL A 213 6.86 6.09 -12.04
C VAL A 213 6.69 4.61 -12.31
N ILE A 214 6.68 3.81 -11.26
CA ILE A 214 6.51 2.36 -11.36
C ILE A 214 5.39 1.88 -10.43
N ASN A 215 4.70 0.82 -10.83
CA ASN A 215 3.76 0.11 -9.97
C ASN A 215 4.42 -1.18 -9.49
N VAL A 216 4.42 -1.39 -8.19
CA VAL A 216 5.01 -2.57 -7.56
C VAL A 216 3.97 -3.29 -6.71
N ARG A 217 4.11 -4.61 -6.61
CA ARG A 217 3.31 -5.48 -5.76
C ARG A 217 4.21 -6.29 -4.86
N CYS A 218 3.86 -6.39 -3.59
CA CYS A 218 4.46 -7.36 -2.68
C CYS A 218 3.51 -8.56 -2.47
N ASP A 219 4.06 -9.77 -2.47
CA ASP A 219 3.32 -11.02 -2.23
C ASP A 219 3.31 -11.46 -0.77
N GLY A 220 3.86 -10.63 0.13
CA GLY A 220 4.11 -10.94 1.53
C GLY A 220 5.57 -11.28 1.83
N THR A 221 6.43 -11.36 0.83
CA THR A 221 7.86 -11.64 0.96
C THR A 221 8.68 -10.81 -0.02
N ASN A 222 8.37 -10.91 -1.30
CA ASN A 222 9.12 -10.29 -2.40
C ASN A 222 8.33 -9.20 -3.09
N VAL A 223 9.05 -8.27 -3.72
CA VAL A 223 8.47 -7.17 -4.50
C VAL A 223 8.66 -7.45 -5.98
N TYR A 224 7.59 -7.28 -6.75
CA TYR A 224 7.53 -7.47 -8.20
C TYR A 224 6.99 -6.22 -8.88
N GLN A 225 7.45 -5.96 -10.09
CA GLN A 225 6.85 -4.92 -10.92
C GLN A 225 5.50 -5.41 -11.49
N VAL A 226 4.45 -4.58 -11.37
CA VAL A 226 3.09 -4.94 -11.85
C VAL A 226 3.02 -4.89 -13.37
N GLN A 227 3.67 -3.90 -14.00
CA GLN A 227 3.81 -3.83 -15.45
C GLN A 227 5.08 -4.55 -15.88
N THR A 228 4.95 -5.49 -16.80
CA THR A 228 6.10 -6.23 -17.33
C THR A 228 6.73 -5.46 -18.49
N SER A 229 7.95 -5.00 -18.27
CA SER A 229 8.80 -4.37 -19.30
C SER A 229 10.23 -4.83 -19.14
N LEU A 230 10.97 -4.85 -20.24
CA LEU A 230 12.40 -5.09 -20.25
C LEU A 230 13.06 -3.99 -21.12
N PHE A 231 13.66 -2.99 -20.48
CA PHE A 231 14.33 -1.88 -21.15
C PHE A 231 15.83 -2.17 -21.32
N ASN A 232 16.14 -3.03 -22.29
CA ASN A 232 17.49 -3.35 -22.73
C ASN A 232 17.63 -3.04 -24.21
N GLU A 233 18.83 -3.26 -24.79
CA GLU A 233 19.06 -3.17 -26.23
C GLU A 233 18.07 -4.04 -27.03
N THR A 234 17.74 -5.22 -26.52
CA THR A 234 16.62 -6.05 -26.94
C THR A 234 15.62 -6.10 -25.79
N GLY A 235 14.41 -5.59 -26.00
CA GLY A 235 13.46 -5.41 -24.92
C GLY A 235 12.00 -5.44 -25.36
N TYR A 236 11.13 -5.22 -24.39
CA TYR A 236 9.70 -5.11 -24.62
C TYR A 236 9.01 -4.19 -23.63
N GLN A 237 7.83 -3.73 -24.01
CA GLN A 237 6.85 -3.08 -23.14
C GLN A 237 5.48 -3.73 -23.37
N LYS A 238 4.88 -4.24 -22.31
CA LYS A 238 3.48 -4.66 -22.31
C LYS A 238 2.62 -3.54 -21.75
N LEU A 239 1.60 -3.13 -22.49
CA LEU A 239 0.63 -2.13 -22.08
C LEU A 239 -0.54 -2.78 -21.33
N ASP A 240 -1.29 -2.00 -20.54
CA ASP A 240 -2.45 -2.50 -19.80
C ASP A 240 -3.58 -3.03 -20.71
N SER A 241 -3.63 -2.56 -21.95
CA SER A 241 -4.50 -3.10 -23.00
C SER A 241 -4.15 -4.52 -23.44
N GLY A 242 -2.99 -5.04 -22.99
CA GLY A 242 -2.41 -6.30 -23.45
C GLY A 242 -1.54 -6.16 -24.69
N LEU A 243 -1.51 -4.99 -25.35
CA LEU A 243 -0.63 -4.74 -26.48
C LEU A 243 0.83 -4.84 -26.05
N ILE A 244 1.65 -5.52 -26.84
CA ILE A 244 3.07 -5.73 -26.57
C ILE A 244 3.87 -5.04 -27.67
N ILE A 245 4.80 -4.18 -27.27
CA ILE A 245 5.78 -3.52 -28.11
C ILE A 245 7.11 -4.18 -27.84
N GLN A 246 7.81 -4.64 -28.87
CA GLN A 246 9.12 -5.29 -28.73
C GLN A 246 10.12 -4.68 -29.71
N TRP A 247 11.38 -4.62 -29.33
CA TRP A 247 12.47 -4.08 -30.12
C TRP A 247 13.78 -4.81 -29.85
N GLY A 248 14.72 -4.64 -30.74
CA GLY A 248 16.07 -5.17 -30.54
C GLY A 248 17.02 -4.86 -31.70
N VAL A 249 18.23 -5.34 -31.51
CA VAL A 249 19.29 -5.27 -32.49
C VAL A 249 19.83 -6.68 -32.76
N ILE A 250 20.10 -7.01 -34.01
CA ILE A 250 20.69 -8.28 -34.42
C ILE A 250 21.71 -8.04 -35.52
N SER A 251 22.82 -8.76 -35.49
CA SER A 251 23.80 -8.74 -36.57
C SER A 251 23.42 -9.75 -37.66
N VAL A 252 23.23 -9.29 -38.87
CA VAL A 252 22.84 -10.13 -40.02
C VAL A 252 23.88 -10.01 -41.12
N THR A 253 24.36 -11.15 -41.62
CA THR A 253 25.24 -11.19 -42.82
C THR A 253 24.38 -10.92 -44.05
N PRO A 254 24.85 -10.05 -44.98
CA PRO A 254 24.11 -9.78 -46.20
C PRO A 254 23.77 -11.04 -47.01
N GLY A 255 22.54 -11.12 -47.51
CA GLY A 255 22.01 -12.28 -48.23
C GLY A 255 21.62 -13.47 -47.38
N THR A 256 21.62 -13.31 -46.02
CA THR A 256 21.20 -14.38 -45.11
C THR A 256 19.93 -14.04 -44.37
N THR A 257 19.26 -15.06 -43.88
CA THR A 257 18.10 -14.96 -43.00
C THR A 257 18.47 -15.40 -41.59
N ILE A 258 18.07 -14.67 -40.57
CA ILE A 258 18.29 -15.02 -39.17
C ILE A 258 16.98 -15.01 -38.41
N THR A 259 16.79 -16.00 -37.56
CA THR A 259 15.63 -16.05 -36.66
C THR A 259 15.95 -15.32 -35.37
N VAL A 260 15.10 -14.40 -34.97
CA VAL A 260 15.17 -13.68 -33.72
C VAL A 260 14.05 -14.15 -32.80
N ASN A 261 14.40 -14.62 -31.63
CA ASN A 261 13.43 -14.92 -30.58
C ASN A 261 12.98 -13.62 -29.92
N TYR A 262 11.68 -13.45 -29.79
CA TYR A 262 11.13 -12.33 -29.04
C TYR A 262 11.45 -12.46 -27.54
N PRO A 263 11.68 -11.32 -26.83
CA PRO A 263 11.77 -11.33 -25.37
C PRO A 263 10.54 -11.95 -24.69
N ILE A 264 9.36 -11.74 -25.29
CA ILE A 264 8.09 -12.32 -24.83
C ILE A 264 7.25 -12.75 -26.03
N ALA A 265 6.63 -13.93 -25.96
CA ALA A 265 5.78 -14.43 -27.02
C ALA A 265 4.46 -13.64 -27.11
N PHE A 266 3.99 -13.37 -28.34
CA PHE A 266 2.64 -12.86 -28.57
C PHE A 266 1.61 -13.98 -28.40
N GLN A 267 0.47 -13.67 -27.83
CA GLN A 267 -0.64 -14.63 -27.68
C GLN A 267 -1.38 -14.84 -29.00
N ILE A 268 -1.69 -13.76 -29.70
CA ILE A 268 -2.42 -13.79 -30.97
C ILE A 268 -1.45 -13.71 -32.16
N GLY A 269 -0.50 -12.78 -32.13
CA GLY A 269 0.50 -12.57 -33.17
C GLY A 269 0.96 -11.14 -33.30
N ALA A 270 1.88 -10.91 -34.23
CA ALA A 270 2.36 -9.57 -34.58
C ALA A 270 1.37 -8.87 -35.53
N PHE A 271 1.09 -7.60 -35.27
CA PHE A 271 0.27 -6.75 -36.14
C PHE A 271 1.11 -5.90 -37.07
N ILE A 272 2.25 -5.41 -36.60
CA ILE A 272 3.17 -4.56 -37.32
C ILE A 272 4.58 -5.01 -36.99
N ALA A 273 5.42 -5.12 -38.01
CA ALA A 273 6.85 -5.41 -37.87
C ALA A 273 7.66 -4.52 -38.82
N LEU A 274 8.72 -3.93 -38.31
CA LEU A 274 9.63 -3.08 -39.03
C LEU A 274 11.07 -3.49 -38.76
N ALA A 275 11.92 -3.44 -39.79
CA ALA A 275 13.35 -3.62 -39.66
C ALA A 275 14.09 -2.51 -40.42
N SER A 276 15.18 -2.03 -39.85
CA SER A 276 16.02 -1.02 -40.46
C SER A 276 17.50 -1.23 -40.13
N LYS A 277 18.39 -0.73 -40.94
CA LYS A 277 19.82 -0.75 -40.64
C LYS A 277 20.15 0.24 -39.50
N GLY A 278 21.05 -0.19 -38.63
CA GLY A 278 21.49 0.58 -37.46
C GLY A 278 22.57 1.63 -37.74
N ALA A 279 23.17 1.65 -38.94
CA ALA A 279 24.24 2.60 -39.32
C ALA A 279 23.93 3.28 -40.64
N LEU A 280 24.24 4.58 -40.73
CA LEU A 280 24.28 5.31 -41.97
C LEU A 280 25.49 4.83 -42.80
N ILE A 281 25.23 4.13 -43.90
CA ILE A 281 26.26 3.76 -44.84
C ILE A 281 26.03 4.58 -46.12
N THR A 282 26.92 5.50 -46.39
CA THR A 282 26.89 6.31 -47.61
C THR A 282 27.19 5.45 -48.86
N ASN A 283 26.36 5.59 -49.88
CA ASN A 283 26.50 5.04 -51.22
C ASN A 283 26.24 3.53 -51.42
N LYS A 284 25.37 2.91 -50.67
CA LYS A 284 24.96 1.51 -50.93
C LYS A 284 23.48 1.31 -50.61
N ASP A 285 22.74 0.75 -51.55
CA ASP A 285 21.35 0.34 -51.35
C ASP A 285 21.31 -0.97 -50.55
N TYR A 286 20.71 -0.92 -49.40
CA TYR A 286 20.48 -2.11 -48.54
C TYR A 286 18.99 -2.23 -48.25
N SER A 287 18.43 -3.41 -48.49
CA SER A 287 17.09 -3.76 -48.07
C SER A 287 17.13 -4.58 -46.78
N CYS A 288 16.17 -4.37 -45.90
CA CYS A 288 15.90 -5.24 -44.75
C CYS A 288 14.46 -5.68 -44.83
N GLY A 289 14.26 -6.98 -44.79
CA GLY A 289 12.93 -7.59 -44.67
C GLY A 289 12.72 -8.16 -43.26
N ILE A 290 11.49 -8.14 -42.82
CA ILE A 290 11.07 -8.76 -41.55
C ILE A 290 9.80 -9.52 -41.81
N ASP A 291 9.78 -10.80 -41.41
CA ASP A 291 8.59 -11.63 -41.36
C ASP A 291 8.29 -11.98 -39.92
N ALA A 292 7.17 -11.48 -39.41
CA ALA A 292 6.80 -11.58 -38.03
C ALA A 292 5.82 -12.72 -37.83
N GLY A 293 6.28 -13.79 -37.26
CA GLY A 293 5.46 -14.95 -36.95
C GLY A 293 4.50 -14.72 -35.78
N LYS A 294 3.54 -15.62 -35.66
CA LYS A 294 2.57 -15.65 -34.56
C LYS A 294 3.19 -16.12 -33.23
N SER A 295 4.28 -16.86 -33.29
CA SER A 295 5.01 -17.39 -32.16
C SER A 295 6.24 -16.54 -31.82
N SER A 296 7.06 -16.98 -30.91
CA SER A 296 8.24 -16.28 -30.37
C SER A 296 9.40 -16.07 -31.36
N ALA A 297 9.20 -16.16 -32.67
CA ALA A 297 10.27 -16.03 -33.65
C ALA A 297 9.99 -14.95 -34.68
N LEU A 298 11.02 -14.16 -34.96
CA LEU A 298 11.07 -13.16 -35.99
C LEU A 298 12.18 -13.53 -36.97
N VAL A 299 11.89 -13.51 -38.25
CA VAL A 299 12.90 -13.75 -39.31
C VAL A 299 13.27 -12.41 -39.91
N ILE A 300 14.55 -12.09 -39.89
CA ILE A 300 15.09 -10.86 -40.53
C ILE A 300 15.94 -11.30 -41.69
N ASN A 301 15.66 -10.73 -42.84
CA ASN A 301 16.43 -10.94 -44.07
C ASN A 301 17.19 -9.65 -44.43
N GLY A 302 18.47 -9.73 -44.53
CA GLY A 302 19.34 -8.62 -44.93
C GLY A 302 19.97 -8.88 -46.30
N GLU A 303 19.63 -8.07 -47.27
CA GLU A 303 20.23 -8.16 -48.61
C GLU A 303 21.29 -7.10 -48.82
N ASN A 304 22.34 -7.48 -49.55
CA ASN A 304 23.41 -6.59 -49.93
C ASN A 304 23.65 -6.62 -51.46
N VAL A 305 23.28 -5.55 -52.10
CA VAL A 305 23.45 -5.41 -53.56
C VAL A 305 24.93 -5.24 -53.98
N SER A 306 25.83 -4.99 -53.03
CA SER A 306 27.26 -4.63 -53.33
C SER A 306 28.30 -5.71 -53.00
N GLY A 307 27.88 -6.94 -52.69
CA GLY A 307 28.83 -8.04 -52.45
C GLY A 307 29.62 -7.97 -51.12
N SER A 308 29.19 -7.20 -50.13
CA SER A 308 29.84 -7.16 -48.82
C SER A 308 29.49 -8.41 -48.04
N THR A 309 30.49 -9.03 -47.40
CA THR A 309 30.33 -10.19 -46.52
C THR A 309 30.32 -9.85 -45.02
N THR A 310 30.46 -8.55 -44.69
CA THR A 310 30.52 -8.10 -43.29
C THR A 310 29.13 -8.03 -42.69
N SER A 311 28.92 -8.69 -41.58
CA SER A 311 27.68 -8.63 -40.78
C SER A 311 27.36 -7.20 -40.34
N GLN A 312 26.11 -6.82 -40.36
CA GLN A 312 25.63 -5.48 -40.04
C GLN A 312 24.54 -5.52 -39.02
N GLY A 313 24.51 -4.52 -38.13
CA GLY A 313 23.47 -4.34 -37.15
C GLY A 313 22.14 -3.97 -37.83
N VAL A 314 21.11 -4.78 -37.60
CA VAL A 314 19.73 -4.50 -38.03
C VAL A 314 18.92 -4.25 -36.76
N ARG A 315 18.23 -3.12 -36.71
CA ARG A 315 17.26 -2.81 -35.66
C ARG A 315 15.88 -3.29 -36.07
N TRP A 316 15.19 -3.93 -35.18
CA TRP A 316 13.84 -4.41 -35.41
C TRP A 316 12.88 -3.89 -34.37
N PHE A 317 11.62 -3.75 -34.75
CA PHE A 317 10.53 -3.27 -33.93
C PHE A 317 9.25 -4.03 -34.32
N VAL A 318 8.54 -4.55 -33.34
CA VAL A 318 7.33 -5.34 -33.55
C VAL A 318 6.27 -4.95 -32.52
N ILE A 319 5.03 -4.82 -33.00
CA ILE A 319 3.85 -4.60 -32.16
C ILE A 319 2.90 -5.78 -32.38
N GLY A 320 2.36 -6.31 -31.32
CA GLY A 320 1.41 -7.43 -31.35
C GLY A 320 0.65 -7.59 -30.04
N TYR A 321 -0.13 -8.68 -29.97
CA TYR A 321 -0.92 -9.04 -28.79
C TYR A 321 -0.77 -10.52 -28.46
#